data_ee3de27994556e2a5d2458ddef52b54d
#
_entry.id   ee3de27994556e2a5d2458ddef52b54d
#
_cell.length_a   1.000
_cell.length_b   1.000
_cell.length_c   1.000
_cell.angle_alpha   90.00
_cell.angle_beta   90.00
_cell.angle_gamma   90.00
#
_symmetry.space_group_name_H-M   'P 1'
#
loop_
_entity.id
_entity.type
_entity.pdbx_description
1 polymer ?
#
loop_
_entity_poly.entity_id
_entity_poly.type
_entity_poly.pdbx_seq_one_letter_code
_entity_poly.pdbx_strand_id
1 'polypeptide(L)'
;MDKDDSGNHYPTLEAFEKKSGIKVTYSVDVDDNDSYVNKISPQLRAKQDINRDIFTFTDWMANRIIREGLCQPLELIQMPNASNLLAPLKDVSFDPGRQYSLTWQSGFAGIGYHKGKVGRELKAIEDLWADDLKGRISVLSEFRDTLGLIMQSQGVDPSGDFDQAAFEAAIGEVDKRLTEGYIRRIKGNSYLNDLKSGNAVAGIVWS
;
A
#
# COMPACT_ATOMS: atom_id res chain seq x y z
N MET A 1 -2.40 9.38 -7.12
CA MET A 1 -3.15 10.49 -7.77
C MET A 1 -3.31 10.14 -9.23
N ASP A 2 -4.53 10.26 -9.73
CA ASP A 2 -4.81 9.85 -11.11
C ASP A 2 -4.31 10.89 -12.11
N LYS A 3 -3.66 10.40 -13.16
CA LYS A 3 -3.30 11.19 -14.31
C LYS A 3 -4.52 11.30 -15.25
N ASP A 4 -4.51 12.34 -16.08
CA ASP A 4 -5.44 12.44 -17.20
C ASP A 4 -5.21 11.32 -18.24
N ASP A 5 -6.07 11.23 -19.24
CA ASP A 5 -5.98 10.22 -20.30
C ASP A 5 -4.69 10.30 -21.11
N SER A 6 -4.02 11.46 -21.15
CA SER A 6 -2.70 11.64 -21.78
C SER A 6 -1.57 11.07 -20.95
N GLY A 7 -1.79 10.84 -19.64
CA GLY A 7 -0.80 10.39 -18.68
C GLY A 7 0.24 11.44 -18.28
N ASN A 8 0.04 12.70 -18.67
CA ASN A 8 1.02 13.78 -18.47
C ASN A 8 0.61 14.78 -17.39
N HIS A 9 -0.67 14.86 -17.04
CA HIS A 9 -1.21 15.85 -16.13
C HIS A 9 -1.90 15.21 -14.93
N TYR A 10 -1.95 15.97 -13.82
CA TYR A 10 -2.67 15.62 -12.61
C TYR A 10 -3.74 16.68 -12.35
N PRO A 11 -4.97 16.52 -12.89
CA PRO A 11 -6.00 17.57 -12.88
C PRO A 11 -6.34 18.11 -11.48
N THR A 12 -6.38 17.21 -10.47
CA THR A 12 -6.65 17.61 -9.09
C THR A 12 -5.54 18.50 -8.54
N LEU A 13 -4.28 18.21 -8.86
CA LEU A 13 -3.13 18.98 -8.44
C LEU A 13 -3.11 20.36 -9.08
N GLU A 14 -3.35 20.42 -10.40
CA GLU A 14 -3.43 21.67 -11.15
C GLU A 14 -4.57 22.56 -10.64
N ALA A 15 -5.73 21.96 -10.32
CA ALA A 15 -6.84 22.67 -9.72
C ALA A 15 -6.49 23.26 -8.35
N PHE A 16 -5.76 22.51 -7.53
CA PHE A 16 -5.26 22.97 -6.23
C PHE A 16 -4.27 24.13 -6.41
N GLU A 17 -3.28 23.99 -7.27
CA GLU A 17 -2.30 25.05 -7.55
C GLU A 17 -2.96 26.33 -8.03
N LYS A 18 -3.92 26.21 -8.96
CA LYS A 18 -4.69 27.35 -9.49
C LYS A 18 -5.50 28.06 -8.39
N LYS A 19 -6.08 27.28 -7.48
CA LYS A 19 -6.94 27.82 -6.40
C LYS A 19 -6.13 28.45 -5.28
N SER A 20 -5.01 27.83 -4.90
CA SER A 20 -4.22 28.22 -3.73
C SER A 20 -3.04 29.14 -4.06
N GLY A 21 -2.57 29.14 -5.30
CA GLY A 21 -1.29 29.77 -5.69
C GLY A 21 -0.04 29.00 -5.24
N ILE A 22 -0.21 27.86 -4.55
CA ILE A 22 0.89 27.03 -4.05
C ILE A 22 1.33 26.06 -5.15
N LYS A 23 2.62 26.08 -5.47
CA LYS A 23 3.22 25.10 -6.38
C LYS A 23 3.51 23.79 -5.67
N VAL A 24 3.15 22.68 -6.31
CA VAL A 24 3.35 21.34 -5.78
C VAL A 24 4.22 20.51 -6.70
N THR A 25 5.34 20.05 -6.18
CA THR A 25 6.17 19.05 -6.86
C THR A 25 5.73 17.66 -6.41
N TYR A 26 5.00 16.96 -7.27
CA TYR A 26 4.51 15.61 -6.97
C TYR A 26 5.47 14.56 -7.52
N SER A 27 5.94 13.67 -6.63
CA SER A 27 6.84 12.56 -6.98
C SER A 27 6.22 11.23 -6.57
N VAL A 28 6.32 10.24 -7.44
CA VAL A 28 5.90 8.86 -7.17
C VAL A 28 7.15 8.07 -6.76
N ASP A 29 7.63 8.31 -5.54
CA ASP A 29 8.89 7.77 -5.04
C ASP A 29 8.69 6.51 -4.17
N VAL A 30 7.49 6.34 -3.62
CA VAL A 30 7.17 5.24 -2.70
C VAL A 30 6.58 4.08 -3.50
N ASP A 31 7.43 3.16 -3.95
CA ASP A 31 6.99 1.86 -4.49
C ASP A 31 6.65 0.91 -3.35
N ASP A 32 7.47 0.97 -2.30
CA ASP A 32 7.38 0.15 -1.09
C ASP A 32 7.74 0.99 0.14
N ASN A 33 6.94 0.87 1.22
CA ASN A 33 7.10 1.69 2.42
C ASN A 33 8.46 1.49 3.09
N ASP A 34 8.85 0.24 3.35
CA ASP A 34 10.08 -0.05 4.07
C ASP A 34 11.32 0.40 3.30
N SER A 35 11.37 0.10 2.01
CA SER A 35 12.47 0.50 1.14
C SER A 35 12.65 2.01 1.12
N TYR A 36 11.55 2.75 1.01
CA TYR A 36 11.60 4.20 0.99
C TYR A 36 11.97 4.79 2.35
N VAL A 37 11.34 4.33 3.44
CA VAL A 37 11.63 4.84 4.79
C VAL A 37 13.07 4.50 5.21
N ASN A 38 13.57 3.32 4.89
CA ASN A 38 14.97 2.95 5.16
C ASN A 38 15.95 3.89 4.44
N LYS A 39 15.60 4.36 3.25
CA LYS A 39 16.41 5.32 2.49
C LYS A 39 16.46 6.70 3.15
N ILE A 40 15.34 7.20 3.68
CA ILE A 40 15.22 8.57 4.19
C ILE A 40 15.43 8.70 5.70
N SER A 41 15.19 7.64 6.48
CA SER A 41 15.20 7.69 7.94
C SER A 41 16.55 8.14 8.54
N PRO A 42 17.74 7.83 7.98
CA PRO A 42 18.99 8.36 8.51
C PRO A 42 19.04 9.89 8.47
N GLN A 43 18.58 10.50 7.37
CA GLN A 43 18.54 11.95 7.21
C GLN A 43 17.49 12.59 8.12
N LEU A 44 16.30 11.98 8.23
CA LEU A 44 15.26 12.46 9.14
C LEU A 44 15.73 12.44 10.60
N ARG A 45 16.39 11.36 11.04
CA ARG A 45 16.97 11.26 12.40
C ARG A 45 18.07 12.28 12.64
N ALA A 46 18.84 12.59 11.60
CA ALA A 46 19.85 13.65 11.63
C ALA A 46 19.25 15.06 11.50
N LYS A 47 17.92 15.19 11.40
CA LYS A 47 17.19 16.46 11.16
C LYS A 47 17.68 17.20 9.91
N GLN A 48 18.07 16.45 8.90
CA GLN A 48 18.48 17.00 7.62
C GLN A 48 17.27 17.11 6.69
N ASP A 49 17.31 18.14 5.84
CA ASP A 49 16.30 18.28 4.79
C ASP A 49 16.40 17.14 3.78
N ILE A 50 15.26 16.54 3.47
CA ILE A 50 15.11 15.48 2.48
C ILE A 50 14.38 15.96 1.23
N ASN A 51 14.11 17.27 1.13
CA ASN A 51 13.36 17.91 0.04
C ASN A 51 11.96 17.29 -0.16
N ARG A 52 11.29 16.99 0.93
CA ARG A 52 9.91 16.48 0.96
C ARG A 52 9.18 17.06 2.16
N ASP A 53 8.04 17.71 1.89
CA ASP A 53 7.19 18.32 2.91
C ASP A 53 6.10 17.35 3.38
N ILE A 54 5.60 16.48 2.47
CA ILE A 54 4.50 15.57 2.73
C ILE A 54 4.84 14.19 2.17
N PHE A 55 4.50 13.15 2.92
CA PHE A 55 4.56 11.74 2.50
C PHE A 55 3.18 11.10 2.51
N THR A 56 2.98 10.15 1.61
CA THR A 56 1.83 9.25 1.66
C THR A 56 2.33 7.84 1.94
N PHE A 57 1.97 7.30 3.09
CA PHE A 57 2.31 5.96 3.55
C PHE A 57 1.06 5.17 3.92
N THR A 58 1.18 3.86 4.02
CA THR A 58 0.18 3.05 4.70
C THR A 58 0.12 3.41 6.18
N ASP A 59 -0.99 3.14 6.83
CA ASP A 59 -1.27 3.52 8.21
C ASP A 59 -0.22 2.99 9.20
N TRP A 60 0.21 1.73 9.07
CA TRP A 60 1.21 1.15 9.95
C TRP A 60 2.60 1.82 9.81
N MET A 61 2.96 2.27 8.60
CA MET A 61 4.20 3.02 8.40
C MET A 61 4.06 4.45 8.93
N ALA A 62 2.89 5.09 8.76
CA ALA A 62 2.60 6.37 9.40
C ALA A 62 2.71 6.26 10.93
N ASN A 63 2.13 5.21 11.52
CA ASN A 63 2.29 4.91 12.95
C ASN A 63 3.77 4.81 13.37
N ARG A 64 4.59 4.09 12.58
CA ARG A 64 6.03 3.96 12.86
C ARG A 64 6.72 5.32 12.82
N ILE A 65 6.50 6.11 11.80
CA ILE A 65 7.08 7.46 11.63
C ILE A 65 6.68 8.38 12.79
N ILE A 66 5.42 8.35 13.23
CA ILE A 66 4.91 9.10 14.36
C ILE A 66 5.61 8.67 15.66
N ARG A 67 5.66 7.37 15.94
CA ARG A 67 6.30 6.84 17.17
C ARG A 67 7.80 7.12 17.23
N GLU A 68 8.48 7.15 16.09
CA GLU A 68 9.89 7.48 15.99
C GLU A 68 10.15 9.00 16.04
N GLY A 69 9.10 9.84 16.07
CA GLY A 69 9.23 11.31 16.12
C GLY A 69 9.83 11.89 14.84
N LEU A 70 9.58 11.27 13.69
CA LEU A 70 10.15 11.63 12.39
C LEU A 70 9.22 12.49 11.53
N CYS A 71 8.11 12.94 12.07
CA CYS A 71 7.19 13.88 11.45
C CYS A 71 6.80 14.99 12.42
N GLN A 72 6.33 16.11 11.87
CA GLN A 72 5.85 17.25 12.65
C GLN A 72 4.32 17.13 12.88
N PRO A 73 3.79 17.69 13.99
CA PRO A 73 2.37 17.76 14.19
C PRO A 73 1.70 18.68 13.16
N LEU A 74 0.46 18.37 12.82
CA LEU A 74 -0.37 19.17 11.94
C LEU A 74 -1.05 20.30 12.73
N GLU A 75 -1.13 21.48 12.15
CA GLU A 75 -1.89 22.59 12.68
C GLU A 75 -3.36 22.52 12.21
N LEU A 76 -4.12 21.56 12.74
CA LEU A 76 -5.49 21.24 12.29
C LEU A 76 -6.42 22.45 12.27
N ILE A 77 -6.21 23.45 13.12
CA ILE A 77 -7.01 24.69 13.12
C ILE A 77 -6.90 25.45 11.79
N GLN A 78 -5.78 25.26 11.08
CA GLN A 78 -5.56 25.87 9.75
C GLN A 78 -6.05 24.97 8.61
N MET A 79 -6.58 23.79 8.93
CA MET A 79 -7.02 22.77 7.96
C MET A 79 -8.52 22.51 8.03
N PRO A 80 -9.39 23.47 7.66
CA PRO A 80 -10.85 23.34 7.82
C PRO A 80 -11.40 22.12 7.07
N ASN A 81 -10.76 21.70 5.98
CA ASN A 81 -11.17 20.54 5.19
C ASN A 81 -10.87 19.19 5.89
N ALA A 82 -10.12 19.16 6.98
CA ALA A 82 -9.94 17.94 7.77
C ALA A 82 -11.28 17.39 8.29
N SER A 83 -12.27 18.28 8.49
CA SER A 83 -13.64 17.90 8.87
C SER A 83 -14.38 17.08 7.81
N ASN A 84 -13.95 17.11 6.55
CA ASN A 84 -14.56 16.38 5.43
C ASN A 84 -14.16 14.89 5.38
N LEU A 85 -13.23 14.45 6.21
CA LEU A 85 -12.91 13.02 6.31
C LEU A 85 -14.17 12.21 6.65
N LEU A 86 -14.29 11.03 6.06
CA LEU A 86 -15.34 10.07 6.43
C LEU A 86 -15.22 9.70 7.90
N ALA A 87 -16.36 9.50 8.57
CA ALA A 87 -16.41 9.26 10.01
C ALA A 87 -15.44 8.15 10.50
N PRO A 88 -15.33 6.98 9.82
CA PRO A 88 -14.37 5.94 10.22
C PRO A 88 -12.89 6.34 10.08
N LEU A 89 -12.60 7.39 9.33
CA LEU A 89 -11.25 7.86 9.04
C LEU A 89 -10.85 9.12 9.82
N LYS A 90 -11.79 9.68 10.60
CA LYS A 90 -11.54 10.89 11.40
C LYS A 90 -10.68 10.63 12.62
N ASP A 91 -10.79 9.44 13.19
CA ASP A 91 -10.02 9.04 14.36
C ASP A 91 -9.45 7.64 14.12
N VAL A 92 -8.19 7.45 14.47
CA VAL A 92 -7.50 6.17 14.33
C VAL A 92 -6.64 5.94 15.56
N SER A 93 -6.54 4.69 15.99
CA SER A 93 -5.86 4.32 17.23
C SER A 93 -4.38 4.72 17.27
N PHE A 94 -3.71 4.76 16.13
CA PHE A 94 -2.29 5.11 16.05
C PHE A 94 -2.01 6.62 16.02
N ASP A 95 -3.02 7.45 15.75
CA ASP A 95 -2.92 8.93 15.71
C ASP A 95 -4.24 9.54 16.21
N PRO A 96 -4.54 9.42 17.53
CA PRO A 96 -5.77 9.94 18.10
C PRO A 96 -5.92 11.44 17.85
N GLY A 97 -7.08 11.85 17.34
CA GLY A 97 -7.35 13.24 16.97
C GLY A 97 -6.59 13.75 15.75
N ARG A 98 -5.97 12.86 14.97
CA ARG A 98 -5.27 13.20 13.71
C ARG A 98 -4.22 14.30 13.88
N GLN A 99 -3.41 14.21 14.90
CA GLN A 99 -2.41 15.25 15.20
C GLN A 99 -1.24 15.27 14.21
N TYR A 100 -0.94 14.16 13.53
CA TYR A 100 0.22 14.01 12.66
C TYR A 100 -0.13 13.59 11.25
N SER A 101 -1.30 13.03 11.02
CA SER A 101 -1.68 12.46 9.74
C SER A 101 -3.11 12.75 9.35
N LEU A 102 -3.37 12.82 8.05
CA LEU A 102 -4.72 12.83 7.49
C LEU A 102 -4.82 11.70 6.45
N THR A 103 -5.96 11.02 6.42
CA THR A 103 -6.17 9.95 5.46
C THR A 103 -6.30 10.52 4.05
N TRP A 104 -5.43 10.04 3.14
CA TRP A 104 -5.49 10.36 1.73
C TRP A 104 -6.55 9.53 1.00
N GLN A 105 -6.49 8.22 1.18
CA GLN A 105 -7.43 7.25 0.64
C GLN A 105 -7.49 6.02 1.54
N SER A 106 -8.53 5.22 1.37
CA SER A 106 -8.69 3.93 2.03
C SER A 106 -9.16 2.92 0.98
N GLY A 107 -8.69 1.70 1.09
CA GLY A 107 -9.02 0.60 0.20
C GLY A 107 -8.86 -0.73 0.93
N PHE A 108 -8.85 -1.79 0.16
CA PHE A 108 -8.61 -3.15 0.66
C PHE A 108 -7.68 -3.90 -0.30
N ALA A 109 -7.00 -4.90 0.21
CA ALA A 109 -6.28 -5.88 -0.59
C ALA A 109 -7.19 -7.05 -0.95
N GLY A 110 -6.95 -7.66 -2.10
CA GLY A 110 -7.73 -8.80 -2.57
C GLY A 110 -7.13 -9.44 -3.80
N ILE A 111 -7.87 -10.35 -4.42
CA ILE A 111 -7.45 -11.01 -5.66
C ILE A 111 -7.82 -10.15 -6.85
N GLY A 112 -6.82 -9.72 -7.61
CA GLY A 112 -7.01 -9.10 -8.91
C GLY A 112 -6.53 -10.00 -10.04
N TYR A 113 -7.28 -10.07 -11.14
CA TYR A 113 -6.89 -10.92 -12.26
C TYR A 113 -7.45 -10.47 -13.60
N HIS A 114 -6.75 -10.84 -14.68
CA HIS A 114 -7.19 -10.58 -16.04
C HIS A 114 -8.16 -11.68 -16.49
N LYS A 115 -9.46 -11.41 -16.39
CA LYS A 115 -10.54 -12.38 -16.65
C LYS A 115 -10.36 -13.15 -17.96
N GLY A 116 -10.00 -12.46 -19.06
CA GLY A 116 -9.85 -13.11 -20.37
C GLY A 116 -8.62 -14.02 -20.48
N LYS A 117 -7.56 -13.79 -19.66
CA LYS A 117 -6.35 -14.63 -19.67
C LYS A 117 -6.42 -15.78 -18.69
N VAL A 118 -7.20 -15.64 -17.64
CA VAL A 118 -7.43 -16.68 -16.63
C VAL A 118 -8.56 -17.63 -17.07
N GLY A 119 -9.58 -17.10 -17.77
CA GLY A 119 -10.67 -17.91 -18.34
C GLY A 119 -11.69 -18.45 -17.33
N ARG A 120 -11.51 -18.15 -16.03
CA ARG A 120 -12.42 -18.56 -14.95
C ARG A 120 -12.44 -17.51 -13.85
N GLU A 121 -13.34 -17.61 -12.90
CA GLU A 121 -13.33 -16.79 -11.69
C GLU A 121 -12.30 -17.33 -10.69
N LEU A 122 -11.62 -16.41 -10.00
CA LEU A 122 -10.80 -16.68 -8.83
C LEU A 122 -11.55 -16.12 -7.62
N LYS A 123 -11.79 -16.92 -6.60
CA LYS A 123 -12.64 -16.57 -5.45
C LYS A 123 -11.90 -16.66 -4.11
N ALA A 124 -10.83 -17.42 -4.07
CA ALA A 124 -10.05 -17.67 -2.87
C ALA A 124 -8.54 -17.57 -3.18
N ILE A 125 -7.74 -17.32 -2.17
CA ILE A 125 -6.27 -17.22 -2.31
C ILE A 125 -5.70 -18.52 -2.91
N GLU A 126 -6.27 -19.66 -2.57
CA GLU A 126 -5.88 -20.97 -3.08
C GLU A 126 -6.01 -21.07 -4.61
N ASP A 127 -6.93 -20.34 -5.21
CA ASP A 127 -7.11 -20.32 -6.67
C ASP A 127 -5.90 -19.74 -7.41
N LEU A 128 -5.11 -18.91 -6.74
CA LEU A 128 -3.86 -18.37 -7.28
C LEU A 128 -2.78 -19.44 -7.48
N TRP A 129 -2.88 -20.54 -6.73
CA TRP A 129 -1.92 -21.64 -6.75
C TRP A 129 -2.28 -22.76 -7.71
N ALA A 130 -3.15 -22.50 -8.67
CA ALA A 130 -3.49 -23.46 -9.70
C ALA A 130 -2.38 -23.56 -10.77
N ASP A 131 -2.15 -24.77 -11.29
CA ASP A 131 -1.02 -25.07 -12.19
C ASP A 131 -1.00 -24.21 -13.47
N ASP A 132 -2.20 -23.86 -13.98
CA ASP A 132 -2.34 -22.99 -15.16
C ASP A 132 -1.91 -21.54 -14.92
N LEU A 133 -1.74 -21.15 -13.65
CA LEU A 133 -1.28 -19.82 -13.25
C LEU A 133 0.19 -19.79 -12.80
N LYS A 134 0.86 -20.94 -12.78
CA LYS A 134 2.24 -21.07 -12.32
C LYS A 134 3.18 -20.10 -13.07
N GLY A 135 3.99 -19.36 -12.32
CA GLY A 135 4.94 -18.37 -12.87
C GLY A 135 4.28 -17.09 -13.40
N ARG A 136 2.97 -16.89 -13.15
CA ARG A 136 2.18 -15.77 -13.66
C ARG A 136 1.48 -14.97 -12.56
N ILE A 137 1.85 -15.22 -11.28
CA ILE A 137 1.27 -14.56 -10.10
C ILE A 137 2.23 -13.50 -9.59
N SER A 138 1.68 -12.33 -9.21
CA SER A 138 2.36 -11.30 -8.45
C SER A 138 1.67 -11.10 -7.10
N VAL A 139 2.47 -10.91 -6.04
CA VAL A 139 1.94 -10.56 -4.72
C VAL A 139 2.58 -9.26 -4.25
N LEU A 140 1.94 -8.61 -3.27
CA LEU A 140 2.40 -7.33 -2.75
C LEU A 140 3.63 -7.52 -1.85
N SER A 141 4.59 -6.60 -1.94
CA SER A 141 5.69 -6.49 -0.98
C SER A 141 5.21 -5.92 0.37
N GLU A 142 4.04 -5.29 0.38
CA GLU A 142 3.34 -4.95 1.62
C GLU A 142 2.94 -6.24 2.34
N PHE A 143 3.77 -6.63 3.32
CA PHE A 143 3.66 -7.93 3.96
C PHE A 143 2.34 -8.10 4.73
N ARG A 144 1.78 -7.01 5.28
CA ARG A 144 0.51 -7.06 6.02
C ARG A 144 -0.64 -7.47 5.13
N ASP A 145 -0.67 -6.98 3.90
CA ASP A 145 -1.69 -7.35 2.93
C ASP A 145 -1.49 -8.78 2.43
N THR A 146 -0.27 -9.13 2.03
CA THR A 146 0.03 -10.46 1.49
C THR A 146 -0.12 -11.54 2.55
N LEU A 147 0.56 -11.39 3.71
CA LEU A 147 0.47 -12.38 4.77
C LEU A 147 -0.90 -12.38 5.44
N GLY A 148 -1.54 -11.22 5.58
CA GLY A 148 -2.88 -11.11 6.15
C GLY A 148 -3.91 -11.90 5.35
N LEU A 149 -3.90 -11.79 4.02
CA LEU A 149 -4.80 -12.58 3.17
C LEU A 149 -4.48 -14.09 3.20
N ILE A 150 -3.21 -14.46 3.30
CA ILE A 150 -2.81 -15.87 3.45
C ILE A 150 -3.24 -16.40 4.82
N MET A 151 -3.02 -15.66 5.92
CA MET A 151 -3.49 -16.02 7.24
C MET A 151 -5.02 -16.20 7.25
N GLN A 152 -5.74 -15.28 6.63
CA GLN A 152 -7.20 -15.36 6.50
C GLN A 152 -7.63 -16.63 5.74
N SER A 153 -6.93 -17.01 4.68
CA SER A 153 -7.19 -18.25 3.94
C SER A 153 -6.90 -19.50 4.79
N GLN A 154 -6.01 -19.38 5.76
CA GLN A 154 -5.71 -20.43 6.75
C GLN A 154 -6.66 -20.40 7.97
N GLY A 155 -7.70 -19.56 7.94
CA GLY A 155 -8.68 -19.45 9.02
C GLY A 155 -8.24 -18.60 10.23
N VAL A 156 -7.15 -17.83 10.08
CA VAL A 156 -6.64 -16.93 11.11
C VAL A 156 -7.11 -15.51 10.82
N ASP A 157 -7.69 -14.82 11.81
CA ASP A 157 -8.03 -13.41 11.70
C ASP A 157 -6.79 -12.53 11.89
N PRO A 158 -6.25 -11.89 10.82
CA PRO A 158 -5.05 -11.06 10.94
C PRO A 158 -5.29 -9.73 11.67
N SER A 159 -6.53 -9.37 11.96
CA SER A 159 -6.89 -8.17 12.73
C SER A 159 -7.00 -8.42 14.22
N GLY A 160 -7.09 -9.67 14.62
CA GLY A 160 -7.15 -10.12 16.01
C GLY A 160 -5.79 -10.50 16.58
N ASP A 161 -5.84 -11.14 17.74
CA ASP A 161 -4.66 -11.76 18.33
C ASP A 161 -4.35 -13.08 17.62
N PHE A 162 -3.11 -13.24 17.19
CA PHE A 162 -2.60 -14.48 16.62
C PHE A 162 -1.20 -14.79 17.18
N ASP A 163 -0.85 -16.05 17.20
CA ASP A 163 0.44 -16.49 17.71
C ASP A 163 1.54 -16.48 16.62
N GLN A 164 2.77 -16.69 17.07
CA GLN A 164 3.93 -16.75 16.18
C GLN A 164 3.80 -17.89 15.16
N ALA A 165 3.22 -19.02 15.56
CA ALA A 165 3.10 -20.18 14.67
C ALA A 165 2.18 -19.88 13.48
N ALA A 166 1.07 -19.17 13.69
CA ALA A 166 0.18 -18.72 12.61
C ALA A 166 0.89 -17.78 11.64
N PHE A 167 1.69 -16.85 12.17
CA PHE A 167 2.48 -15.94 11.34
C PHE A 167 3.55 -16.67 10.53
N GLU A 168 4.29 -17.57 11.16
CA GLU A 168 5.31 -18.39 10.49
C GLU A 168 4.70 -19.32 9.43
N ALA A 169 3.48 -19.85 9.65
CA ALA A 169 2.79 -20.66 8.67
C ALA A 169 2.45 -19.83 7.40
N ALA A 170 2.03 -18.59 7.56
CA ALA A 170 1.78 -17.70 6.42
C ALA A 170 3.07 -17.36 5.64
N ILE A 171 4.17 -17.10 6.34
CA ILE A 171 5.49 -16.91 5.71
C ILE A 171 5.91 -18.17 4.95
N GLY A 172 5.77 -19.34 5.59
CA GLY A 172 6.09 -20.64 4.99
C GLY A 172 5.29 -20.92 3.71
N GLU A 173 4.02 -20.49 3.65
CA GLU A 173 3.22 -20.60 2.43
C GLU A 173 3.77 -19.71 1.31
N VAL A 174 4.15 -18.47 1.58
CA VAL A 174 4.78 -17.59 0.58
C VAL A 174 6.09 -18.20 0.07
N ASP A 175 6.95 -18.64 0.97
CA ASP A 175 8.25 -19.28 0.64
C ASP A 175 8.05 -20.52 -0.23
N LYS A 176 7.10 -21.37 0.14
CA LYS A 176 6.70 -22.54 -0.63
C LYS A 176 6.27 -22.14 -2.06
N ARG A 177 5.38 -21.14 -2.20
CA ARG A 177 4.87 -20.73 -3.52
C ARG A 177 5.92 -20.03 -4.38
N LEU A 178 6.90 -19.37 -3.75
CA LEU A 178 8.11 -18.88 -4.43
C LEU A 178 8.98 -20.03 -4.93
N THR A 179 9.30 -20.98 -4.04
CA THR A 179 10.16 -22.15 -4.35
C THR A 179 9.54 -23.05 -5.42
N GLU A 180 8.25 -23.29 -5.35
CA GLU A 180 7.50 -24.05 -6.35
C GLU A 180 7.31 -23.29 -7.68
N GLY A 181 7.63 -21.97 -7.71
CA GLY A 181 7.59 -21.14 -8.89
C GLY A 181 6.20 -20.62 -9.28
N TYR A 182 5.22 -20.61 -8.35
CA TYR A 182 3.91 -19.98 -8.59
C TYR A 182 4.03 -18.46 -8.57
N ILE A 183 4.68 -17.91 -7.53
CA ILE A 183 4.89 -16.47 -7.40
C ILE A 183 6.06 -16.06 -8.31
N ARG A 184 5.75 -15.24 -9.29
CA ARG A 184 6.76 -14.68 -10.22
C ARG A 184 7.47 -13.48 -9.60
N ARG A 185 6.73 -12.61 -8.90
CA ARG A 185 7.22 -11.35 -8.36
C ARG A 185 6.54 -11.00 -7.04
N ILE A 186 7.33 -10.42 -6.15
CA ILE A 186 6.86 -9.67 -4.99
C ILE A 186 7.17 -8.20 -5.28
N LYS A 187 6.17 -7.33 -5.30
CA LYS A 187 6.30 -5.93 -5.71
C LYS A 187 5.42 -5.00 -4.89
N GLY A 188 5.86 -3.75 -4.74
CA GLY A 188 5.05 -2.63 -4.31
C GLY A 188 4.11 -2.15 -5.44
N ASN A 189 3.89 -0.86 -5.55
CA ASN A 189 2.98 -0.27 -6.56
C ASN A 189 3.29 -0.67 -8.00
N SER A 190 4.54 -1.04 -8.29
CA SER A 190 4.97 -1.46 -9.62
C SER A 190 4.35 -2.79 -10.11
N TYR A 191 3.60 -3.52 -9.26
CA TYR A 191 2.84 -4.72 -9.69
C TYR A 191 1.84 -4.40 -10.82
N LEU A 192 1.32 -3.17 -10.86
CA LEU A 192 0.41 -2.72 -11.92
C LEU A 192 1.03 -2.85 -13.32
N ASN A 193 2.34 -2.63 -13.44
CA ASN A 193 3.03 -2.76 -14.72
C ASN A 193 3.08 -4.23 -15.19
N ASP A 194 3.23 -5.17 -14.26
CA ASP A 194 3.22 -6.60 -14.59
C ASP A 194 1.83 -7.07 -15.04
N LEU A 195 0.77 -6.58 -14.40
CA LEU A 195 -0.61 -6.87 -14.82
C LEU A 195 -0.94 -6.27 -16.19
N LYS A 196 -0.58 -4.99 -16.40
CA LYS A 196 -0.81 -4.29 -17.69
C LYS A 196 -0.07 -4.95 -18.85
N SER A 197 1.19 -5.31 -18.65
CA SER A 197 2.00 -5.97 -19.68
C SER A 197 1.63 -7.45 -19.88
N GLY A 198 0.92 -8.06 -18.94
CA GLY A 198 0.60 -9.49 -18.95
C GLY A 198 1.74 -10.39 -18.46
N ASN A 199 2.78 -9.83 -17.87
CA ASN A 199 3.82 -10.58 -17.17
C ASN A 199 3.27 -11.32 -15.94
N ALA A 200 2.28 -10.73 -15.27
CA ALA A 200 1.39 -11.40 -14.35
C ALA A 200 -0.03 -11.37 -14.91
N VAL A 201 -0.84 -12.36 -14.56
CA VAL A 201 -2.24 -12.43 -14.97
C VAL A 201 -3.21 -12.42 -13.80
N ALA A 202 -2.69 -12.68 -12.61
CA ALA A 202 -3.42 -12.61 -11.35
C ALA A 202 -2.46 -12.31 -10.20
N GLY A 203 -3.01 -11.95 -9.05
CA GLY A 203 -2.22 -11.75 -7.85
C GLY A 203 -3.00 -11.14 -6.70
N ILE A 204 -2.29 -10.85 -5.63
CA ILE A 204 -2.77 -10.02 -4.53
C ILE A 204 -2.52 -8.56 -4.93
N VAL A 205 -3.58 -7.75 -4.89
CA VAL A 205 -3.59 -6.38 -5.40
C VAL A 205 -4.37 -5.47 -4.47
N TRP A 206 -4.16 -4.17 -4.59
CA TRP A 206 -5.01 -3.16 -3.95
C TRP A 206 -6.20 -2.78 -4.83
N SER A 207 -7.33 -2.43 -4.16
CA SER A 207 -8.58 -1.97 -4.81
C SER A 207 -8.45 -0.59 -5.44
#